data_65a533a42d500b096cbc4472f3b74ed6
#
_entry.id   65a533a42d500b096cbc4472f3b74ed6
#
_cell.length_a   1.000
_cell.length_b   1.000
_cell.length_c   1.000
_cell.angle_alpha   90.00
_cell.angle_beta   90.00
_cell.angle_gamma   90.00
#
_symmetry.space_group_name_H-M   'P 1'
#
loop_
_entity.id
_entity.type
_entity.pdbx_description
1 polymer ?
#
loop_
_entity_poly.entity_id
_entity_poly.type
_entity_poly.pdbx_seq_one_letter_code
_entity_poly.pdbx_strand_id
1 'polypeptide(L)'
;MLVKNDKEWCWCLGEHVGYPQKSIEDAVKEFKEFNKEYQFVEPRLVKVGNPYYYIPTVDAERVIEDVVEYDLDDEIAEWSEDYLLNVKQEHIDELQKELTAVFRDWEKRNGYGNTSFVVLETINPFK
;
A
#
# COMPACT_ATOMS: atom_id res chain seq x y z
N MET A 1 -0.32 4.80 -0.36
CA MET A 1 1.13 4.86 -0.08
C MET A 1 1.71 3.45 -0.07
N LEU A 2 2.85 3.27 -0.68
CA LEU A 2 3.54 1.98 -0.66
C LEU A 2 4.37 1.86 0.62
N VAL A 3 4.20 0.74 1.31
CA VAL A 3 4.92 0.46 2.57
C VAL A 3 5.67 -0.85 2.44
N LYS A 4 6.97 -0.80 2.70
CA LYS A 4 7.87 -1.94 2.65
C LYS A 4 7.62 -2.87 3.83
N ASN A 5 7.49 -4.17 3.55
CA ASN A 5 7.51 -5.19 4.59
C ASN A 5 8.89 -5.83 4.64
N ASP A 6 9.74 -5.39 5.55
CA ASP A 6 11.12 -5.84 5.68
C ASP A 6 11.26 -7.24 6.30
N LYS A 7 10.16 -7.85 6.68
CA LYS A 7 10.11 -9.20 7.25
C LYS A 7 9.78 -10.27 6.21
N GLU A 8 9.44 -9.85 5.00
CA GLU A 8 9.13 -10.75 3.91
C GLU A 8 10.09 -10.55 2.76
N TRP A 9 10.28 -11.61 1.96
CA TRP A 9 11.20 -11.62 0.83
C TRP A 9 10.59 -12.33 -0.37
N CYS A 10 10.81 -11.75 -1.56
CA CYS A 10 10.37 -12.33 -2.82
C CYS A 10 11.60 -12.57 -3.70
N TRP A 11 11.63 -13.69 -4.42
CA TRP A 11 12.63 -13.84 -5.47
C TRP A 11 12.19 -13.05 -6.70
N CYS A 12 13.16 -12.54 -7.45
CA CYS A 12 12.91 -11.77 -8.67
C CYS A 12 13.92 -12.19 -9.74
N LEU A 13 13.42 -12.44 -10.95
CA LEU A 13 14.28 -12.72 -12.09
C LEU A 13 13.61 -12.16 -13.35
N GLY A 14 14.16 -11.09 -13.91
CA GLY A 14 13.53 -10.36 -14.99
C GLY A 14 12.17 -9.80 -14.55
N GLU A 15 11.12 -10.13 -15.27
CA GLU A 15 9.76 -9.69 -14.96
C GLU A 15 9.03 -10.64 -14.00
N HIS A 16 9.66 -11.76 -13.66
CA HIS A 16 9.05 -12.75 -12.79
C HIS A 16 9.34 -12.43 -11.32
N VAL A 17 8.29 -12.49 -10.52
CA VAL A 17 8.39 -12.22 -9.07
C VAL A 17 7.63 -13.33 -8.33
N GLY A 18 8.29 -13.91 -7.32
CA GLY A 18 7.66 -14.94 -6.49
C GLY A 18 6.77 -14.35 -5.40
N TYR A 19 6.10 -15.23 -4.67
CA TYR A 19 5.25 -14.83 -3.56
C TYR A 19 6.10 -14.45 -2.33
N PRO A 20 5.60 -13.53 -1.49
CA PRO A 20 6.31 -13.17 -0.27
C PRO A 20 6.55 -14.37 0.65
N GLN A 21 7.80 -14.53 1.07
CA GLN A 21 8.24 -15.59 1.98
C GLN A 21 8.81 -14.97 3.24
N LYS A 22 8.94 -15.75 4.30
CA LYS A 22 9.40 -15.27 5.61
C LYS A 22 10.90 -15.02 5.71
N SER A 23 11.68 -15.50 4.75
CA SER A 23 13.14 -15.35 4.76
C SER A 23 13.69 -15.37 3.35
N ILE A 24 14.93 -14.89 3.21
CA ILE A 24 15.66 -14.97 1.94
C ILE A 24 15.83 -16.44 1.53
N GLU A 25 16.12 -17.31 2.47
CA GLU A 25 16.29 -18.75 2.22
C GLU A 25 15.03 -19.37 1.63
N ASP A 26 13.86 -19.02 2.19
CA ASP A 26 12.58 -19.52 1.71
C ASP A 26 12.24 -18.97 0.31
N ALA A 27 12.59 -17.72 0.05
CA ALA A 27 12.40 -17.12 -1.28
C ALA A 27 13.25 -17.83 -2.33
N VAL A 28 14.52 -18.11 -2.02
CA VAL A 28 15.42 -18.84 -2.93
C VAL A 28 14.92 -20.28 -3.14
N LYS A 29 14.41 -20.91 -2.10
CA LYS A 29 13.86 -22.25 -2.18
C LYS A 29 12.65 -22.30 -3.11
N GLU A 30 11.74 -21.35 -2.96
CA GLU A 30 10.58 -21.22 -3.86
C GLU A 30 11.02 -21.02 -5.30
N PHE A 31 12.04 -20.18 -5.52
CA PHE A 31 12.59 -19.97 -6.86
C PHE A 31 13.12 -21.29 -7.46
N LYS A 32 13.87 -22.07 -6.68
CA LYS A 32 14.42 -23.35 -7.16
C LYS A 32 13.32 -24.32 -7.58
N GLU A 33 12.23 -24.39 -6.80
CA GLU A 33 11.08 -25.22 -7.14
C GLU A 33 10.43 -24.73 -8.42
N PHE A 34 10.21 -23.44 -8.56
CA PHE A 34 9.63 -22.83 -9.74
C PHE A 34 10.50 -23.08 -10.98
N ASN A 35 11.82 -22.94 -10.83
CA ASN A 35 12.77 -23.11 -11.93
C ASN A 35 12.83 -24.54 -12.47
N LYS A 36 12.48 -25.53 -11.67
CA LYS A 36 12.42 -26.93 -12.14
C LYS A 36 11.45 -27.10 -13.30
N GLU A 37 10.36 -26.39 -13.26
CA GLU A 37 9.35 -26.43 -14.32
C GLU A 37 9.56 -25.37 -15.40
N TYR A 38 9.87 -24.15 -15.00
CA TYR A 38 10.00 -23.01 -15.92
C TYR A 38 11.31 -23.01 -16.70
N GLN A 39 12.41 -23.42 -16.06
CA GLN A 39 13.74 -23.50 -16.68
C GLN A 39 14.25 -22.18 -17.24
N PHE A 40 14.50 -21.21 -16.36
CA PHE A 40 15.09 -19.93 -16.75
C PHE A 40 16.45 -20.12 -17.44
N VAL A 41 16.74 -19.24 -18.42
CA VAL A 41 18.00 -19.27 -19.17
C VAL A 41 19.20 -19.01 -18.27
N GLU A 42 19.07 -18.04 -17.34
CA GLU A 42 20.16 -17.67 -16.43
C GLU A 42 19.67 -17.63 -14.98
N PRO A 43 19.39 -18.80 -14.38
CA PRO A 43 18.83 -18.83 -13.02
C PRO A 43 19.77 -18.24 -11.95
N ARG A 44 21.06 -18.22 -12.22
CA ARG A 44 22.08 -17.63 -11.30
C ARG A 44 21.90 -16.14 -11.07
N LEU A 45 21.14 -15.46 -11.94
CA LEU A 45 20.89 -14.02 -11.84
C LEU A 45 19.71 -13.68 -10.93
N VAL A 46 19.11 -14.69 -10.30
CA VAL A 46 17.99 -14.45 -9.38
C VAL A 46 18.44 -13.51 -8.25
N LYS A 47 17.54 -12.59 -7.91
CA LYS A 47 17.73 -11.65 -6.79
C LYS A 47 16.55 -11.76 -5.84
N VAL A 48 16.68 -11.16 -4.68
CA VAL A 48 15.60 -11.11 -3.71
C VAL A 48 15.37 -9.68 -3.26
N GLY A 49 14.13 -9.37 -2.90
CA GLY A 49 13.75 -8.05 -2.40
C GLY A 49 12.53 -8.13 -1.51
N ASN A 50 12.32 -7.08 -0.76
CA ASN A 50 11.16 -6.97 0.11
C ASN A 50 9.94 -6.51 -0.69
N PRO A 51 8.75 -7.05 -0.42
CA PRO A 51 7.54 -6.55 -1.06
C PRO A 51 7.10 -5.22 -0.46
N TYR A 52 6.58 -4.34 -1.32
CA TYR A 52 5.91 -3.11 -0.92
C TYR A 52 4.42 -3.30 -1.16
N TYR A 53 3.63 -3.03 -0.15
CA TYR A 53 2.16 -3.13 -0.22
C TYR A 53 1.56 -1.74 -0.26
N TYR A 54 0.46 -1.59 -0.98
CA TYR A 54 -0.30 -0.35 -0.96
C TYR A 54 -1.15 -0.29 0.31
N ILE A 55 -0.97 0.78 1.08
CA ILE A 55 -1.76 1.07 2.28
C ILE A 55 -2.55 2.34 1.99
N PRO A 56 -3.89 2.29 2.00
CA PRO A 56 -4.70 3.48 1.73
C PRO A 56 -4.60 4.52 2.84
N THR A 57 -4.65 5.79 2.44
CA THR A 57 -4.74 6.93 3.34
C THR A 57 -5.90 7.79 2.86
N VAL A 58 -6.80 8.14 3.76
CA VAL A 58 -7.92 9.03 3.43
C VAL A 58 -7.45 10.46 3.59
N ASP A 59 -7.55 11.26 2.54
CA ASP A 59 -7.13 12.66 2.55
C ASP A 59 -8.23 13.51 3.20
N ALA A 60 -7.99 13.98 4.41
CA ALA A 60 -8.98 14.75 5.17
C ALA A 60 -9.31 16.10 4.52
N GLU A 61 -8.34 16.73 3.85
CA GLU A 61 -8.60 18.00 3.15
C GLU A 61 -9.62 17.81 2.04
N ARG A 62 -9.51 16.72 1.29
CA ARG A 62 -10.47 16.41 0.22
C ARG A 62 -11.86 16.09 0.79
N VAL A 63 -11.91 15.42 1.93
CA VAL A 63 -13.19 15.13 2.58
C VAL A 63 -13.87 16.43 3.01
N ILE A 64 -13.12 17.36 3.58
CA ILE A 64 -13.62 18.67 3.98
C ILE A 64 -14.11 19.45 2.77
N GLU A 65 -13.35 19.46 1.67
CA GLU A 65 -13.75 20.10 0.41
C GLU A 65 -15.04 19.51 -0.14
N ASP A 66 -15.17 18.19 -0.11
CA ASP A 66 -16.38 17.51 -0.58
C ASP A 66 -17.60 17.94 0.23
N VAL A 67 -17.47 18.06 1.55
CA VAL A 67 -18.57 18.49 2.41
C VAL A 67 -18.98 19.92 2.08
N VAL A 68 -18.02 20.83 1.97
CA VAL A 68 -18.28 22.25 1.76
C VAL A 68 -18.77 22.55 0.34
N GLU A 69 -18.16 21.92 -0.67
CA GLU A 69 -18.45 22.24 -2.08
C GLU A 69 -19.62 21.43 -2.67
N TYR A 70 -19.76 20.19 -2.26
CA TYR A 70 -20.69 19.26 -2.92
C TYR A 70 -21.84 18.77 -2.06
N ASP A 71 -21.67 18.70 -0.74
CA ASP A 71 -22.70 18.17 0.16
C ASP A 71 -23.57 19.27 0.77
N LEU A 72 -23.02 20.47 0.93
CA LEU A 72 -23.74 21.57 1.58
C LEU A 72 -24.91 22.05 0.71
N ASP A 73 -26.12 22.00 1.25
CA ASP A 73 -27.34 22.41 0.53
C ASP A 73 -27.30 23.88 0.13
N ASP A 74 -27.78 24.18 -1.09
CA ASP A 74 -27.79 25.55 -1.63
C ASP A 74 -28.58 26.53 -0.75
N GLU A 75 -29.64 26.05 -0.09
CA GLU A 75 -30.47 26.89 0.76
C GLU A 75 -29.72 27.47 1.96
N ILE A 76 -28.64 26.79 2.41
CA ILE A 76 -27.89 27.23 3.57
C ILE A 76 -26.47 27.70 3.22
N ALA A 77 -26.03 27.49 1.99
CA ALA A 77 -24.66 27.81 1.57
C ALA A 77 -24.28 29.28 1.83
N GLU A 78 -25.15 30.21 1.52
CA GLU A 78 -24.94 31.64 1.77
C GLU A 78 -24.69 31.98 3.24
N TRP A 79 -25.32 31.23 4.14
CA TRP A 79 -25.23 31.43 5.58
C TRP A 79 -24.06 30.67 6.22
N SER A 80 -23.36 29.88 5.42
CA SER A 80 -22.32 28.98 5.88
C SER A 80 -20.95 29.31 5.27
N GLU A 81 -20.70 30.56 4.88
CA GLU A 81 -19.44 30.99 4.27
C GLU A 81 -18.21 30.69 5.14
N ASP A 82 -18.36 30.76 6.47
CA ASP A 82 -17.28 30.51 7.42
C ASP A 82 -17.14 29.05 7.83
N TYR A 83 -18.05 28.19 7.35
CA TYR A 83 -18.04 26.77 7.74
C TYR A 83 -16.79 26.08 7.22
N LEU A 84 -15.98 25.55 8.13
CA LEU A 84 -14.72 24.85 7.86
C LEU A 84 -13.70 25.69 7.08
N LEU A 85 -13.81 27.02 7.14
CA LEU A 85 -12.93 27.91 6.39
C LEU A 85 -11.51 27.94 6.96
N ASN A 86 -11.35 27.92 8.28
CA ASN A 86 -10.07 28.07 8.96
C ASN A 86 -9.78 26.90 9.90
N VAL A 87 -9.78 25.68 9.38
CA VAL A 87 -9.46 24.50 10.16
C VAL A 87 -7.96 24.45 10.41
N LYS A 88 -7.57 24.24 11.67
CA LYS A 88 -6.16 24.13 12.04
C LYS A 88 -5.56 22.85 11.48
N GLN A 89 -4.29 22.90 11.09
CA GLN A 89 -3.59 21.75 10.52
C GLN A 89 -3.60 20.54 11.47
N GLU A 90 -3.45 20.78 12.78
CA GLU A 90 -3.50 19.68 13.77
C GLU A 90 -4.85 18.95 13.76
N HIS A 91 -5.93 19.65 13.49
CA HIS A 91 -7.27 19.06 13.42
C HIS A 91 -7.48 18.31 12.10
N ILE A 92 -6.87 18.80 11.01
CA ILE A 92 -6.88 18.09 9.72
C ILE A 92 -6.12 16.76 9.87
N ASP A 93 -4.96 16.79 10.49
CA ASP A 93 -4.13 15.61 10.73
C ASP A 93 -4.85 14.58 11.60
N GLU A 94 -5.54 15.05 12.64
CA GLU A 94 -6.35 14.20 13.52
C GLU A 94 -7.48 13.51 12.73
N LEU A 95 -8.21 14.29 11.94
CA LEU A 95 -9.31 13.76 11.11
C LEU A 95 -8.78 12.73 10.10
N GLN A 96 -7.66 13.01 9.46
CA GLN A 96 -7.05 12.11 8.47
C GLN A 96 -6.69 10.77 9.11
N LYS A 97 -6.10 10.82 10.30
CA LYS A 97 -5.74 9.62 11.05
C LYS A 97 -6.97 8.80 11.41
N GLU A 98 -8.02 9.46 11.89
CA GLU A 98 -9.26 8.79 12.27
C GLU A 98 -9.99 8.18 11.06
N LEU A 99 -10.10 8.93 9.97
CA LEU A 99 -10.76 8.45 8.75
C LEU A 99 -9.99 7.28 8.12
N THR A 100 -8.66 7.37 8.11
CA THR A 100 -7.82 6.28 7.60
C THR A 100 -8.00 5.02 8.42
N ALA A 101 -8.04 5.15 9.75
CA ALA A 101 -8.24 4.01 10.64
C ALA A 101 -9.60 3.35 10.41
N VAL A 102 -10.65 4.14 10.28
CA VAL A 102 -12.01 3.65 10.01
C VAL A 102 -12.06 2.93 8.66
N PHE A 103 -11.46 3.52 7.64
CA PHE A 103 -11.44 2.93 6.30
C PHE A 103 -10.71 1.59 6.29
N ARG A 104 -9.55 1.52 6.92
CA ARG A 104 -8.74 0.29 6.98
C ARG A 104 -9.45 -0.81 7.75
N ASP A 105 -10.11 -0.47 8.85
CA ASP A 105 -10.89 -1.43 9.62
C ASP A 105 -12.05 -1.99 8.78
N TRP A 106 -12.72 -1.11 8.05
CA TRP A 106 -13.80 -1.50 7.16
C TRP A 106 -13.33 -2.47 6.07
N GLU A 107 -12.20 -2.17 5.41
CA GLU A 107 -11.60 -3.05 4.41
C GLU A 107 -11.34 -4.44 5.00
N LYS A 108 -10.71 -4.46 6.18
CA LYS A 108 -10.30 -5.70 6.84
C LYS A 108 -11.51 -6.54 7.24
N ARG A 109 -12.51 -5.92 7.85
CA ARG A 109 -13.73 -6.62 8.27
C ARG A 109 -14.49 -7.25 7.12
N ASN A 110 -14.46 -6.63 5.96
CA ASN A 110 -15.23 -7.07 4.79
C ASN A 110 -14.39 -7.79 3.73
N GLY A 111 -13.10 -7.99 4.00
CA GLY A 111 -12.23 -8.73 3.09
C GLY A 111 -11.83 -7.97 1.82
N TYR A 112 -11.84 -6.64 1.84
CA TYR A 112 -11.49 -5.81 0.68
C TYR A 112 -10.04 -5.32 0.68
N GLY A 113 -9.24 -5.71 1.66
CA GLY A 113 -7.84 -5.28 1.72
C GLY A 113 -7.07 -5.65 0.46
N ASN A 114 -6.22 -4.74 -0.01
CA ASN A 114 -5.40 -4.99 -1.18
C ASN A 114 -4.22 -5.90 -0.82
N THR A 115 -4.10 -7.03 -1.53
CA THR A 115 -3.02 -8.00 -1.32
C THR A 115 -1.92 -7.88 -2.38
N SER A 116 -2.08 -6.97 -3.34
CA SER A 116 -1.08 -6.75 -4.38
C SER A 116 0.20 -6.13 -3.80
N PHE A 117 1.33 -6.52 -4.37
CA PHE A 117 2.61 -6.00 -3.94
C PHE A 117 3.53 -5.75 -5.13
N VAL A 118 4.56 -4.92 -4.92
CA VAL A 118 5.64 -4.72 -5.89
C VAL A 118 6.97 -4.84 -5.16
N VAL A 119 8.03 -5.21 -5.89
CA VAL A 119 9.40 -5.24 -5.36
C VAL A 119 10.17 -4.14 -6.09
N LEU A 120 10.66 -3.15 -5.35
CA LEU A 120 11.33 -1.98 -5.91
C LEU A 120 12.85 -2.09 -5.87
N GLU A 121 13.40 -2.78 -4.88
CA GLU A 121 14.83 -2.92 -4.68
C GLU A 121 15.17 -4.38 -4.47
N THR A 122 16.29 -4.81 -5.04
CA THR A 122 16.72 -6.20 -4.92
C THR A 122 18.17 -6.27 -4.49
N ILE A 123 18.53 -7.38 -3.86
CA ILE A 123 19.91 -7.72 -3.51
C ILE A 123 20.24 -9.11 -4.03
N ASN A 124 21.54 -9.39 -4.15
CA ASN A 124 22.00 -10.72 -4.52
C ASN A 124 21.93 -11.62 -3.29
N PRO A 125 21.15 -12.73 -3.32
CA PRO A 125 20.97 -13.59 -2.15
C PRO A 125 22.20 -14.44 -1.79
N PHE A 126 23.19 -14.48 -2.67
CA PHE A 126 24.36 -15.33 -2.49
C PHE A 126 25.62 -14.54 -2.03
N LYS A 127 25.44 -13.31 -1.62
CA LYS A 127 26.54 -12.49 -1.07
C LYS A 127 26.49 -12.41 0.43
#